data_9aa1d97c7bf05974102a14134d88845c
#
_entry.id   9aa1d97c7bf05974102a14134d88845c
#
_cell.length_a   1.000
_cell.length_b   1.000
_cell.length_c   1.000
_cell.angle_alpha   90.00
_cell.angle_beta   90.00
_cell.angle_gamma   90.00
#
_symmetry.space_group_name_H-M   'P 1'
#
loop_
_entity.id
_entity.type
_entity.pdbx_description
1 polymer ?
#
loop_
_entity_poly.entity_id
_entity_poly.type
_entity_poly.pdbx_seq_one_letter_code
_entity_poly.pdbx_strand_id
1 'polypeptide(L)'
;IGDPWAIRXSLTLLSISRVLLGGKAVDFSTIEKPTTGNHLTISDYEIVSFHKSIGRPKLDYLXEKYQWSTKAGPNGPGLQGALADLIGIKDSPILESLRTFYPADAPIXRLLNVISTPLYQLTLSYFKVPFKRLRKLSVKEDKETKSRIFAILDYWSQSALRTLHKQLYQQLKRLPGDCTFNQTRLNSSFAKDLSRSSKFYSFDLSAATDRFPVEIQQRLLSLLTSPEVAESXRQIMVSEEFYHKGRSYKYSCGQPMGAYSSXALFALCHHMVVHVAGLRAGLTAKQTKHCYMLLGDDIVIHHDEVACHYRDIIHSLGVEISEVKTHISEDSFEFAKRXFSRGVEVSPFPIAGVFETMKSWPLLVELLSHEVPSRGYESVLDLSTRLDSLIQVFDHKRLGQQVLKRLKIYTLLPCWYSDESKAVDALRRXHSLVKSAMPFFP
;
A
#
# COMPACT_ATOMS: atom_id res chain seq x y z
N ILE A 1 5.75 29.70 10.47
CA ILE A 1 5.25 28.33 10.42
C ILE A 1 4.24 28.13 9.31
N GLY A 2 3.70 29.18 8.75
CA GLY A 2 2.76 29.05 7.64
C GLY A 2 3.36 29.08 6.26
N ASP A 3 4.67 29.22 6.14
CA ASP A 3 5.31 29.30 4.84
C ASP A 3 5.36 27.91 4.19
N PRO A 4 4.62 27.67 3.08
CA PRO A 4 4.63 26.36 2.43
C PRO A 4 6.04 25.96 1.97
N TRP A 5 6.87 26.92 1.63
CA TRP A 5 8.21 26.63 1.19
C TRP A 5 9.06 26.03 2.32
N ALA A 6 8.99 26.63 3.50
CA ALA A 6 9.73 26.13 4.65
C ALA A 6 9.24 24.73 5.05
N ILE A 7 7.95 24.49 4.94
CA ILE A 7 7.39 23.16 5.23
C ILE A 7 7.92 22.13 4.24
N ARG A 8 7.96 22.48 2.99
CA ARG A 8 8.47 21.60 1.94
C ARG A 8 9.92 21.19 2.16
N UNK A 9 10.54 21.97 2.49
CA UNK A 9 11.83 21.78 2.66
C UNK A 9 12.13 20.93 3.78
N SER A 10 11.56 21.29 4.81
CA SER A 10 11.72 20.48 5.99
C SER A 10 11.35 19.03 5.71
N LEU A 11 10.23 18.81 5.03
CA LEU A 11 9.81 17.47 4.68
C LEU A 11 10.80 16.80 3.72
N THR A 12 11.38 17.56 2.82
CA THR A 12 12.39 17.03 1.91
C THR A 12 13.62 16.56 2.68
N LEU A 13 14.08 17.38 3.64
CA LEU A 13 15.23 17.00 4.44
C LEU A 13 14.97 15.75 5.26
N LEU A 14 13.78 15.64 5.82
CA LEU A 14 13.42 14.44 6.57
C LEU A 14 13.41 13.20 5.66
N SER A 15 12.91 13.35 4.44
CA SER A 15 12.91 12.25 3.48
C SER A 15 14.33 11.82 3.11
N ILE A 16 15.24 12.80 2.95
CA ILE A 16 16.63 12.51 2.65
C ILE A 16 17.27 11.75 3.81
N SER A 17 17.00 12.16 5.04
CA SER A 17 17.52 11.46 6.21
C SER A 17 17.09 10.01 6.23
N ARG A 18 15.82 9.73 5.94
CA ARG A 18 15.33 8.37 5.93
C ARG A 18 16.05 7.52 4.88
N VAL A 19 16.29 8.08 3.70
CA VAL A 19 16.96 7.34 2.64
C VAL A 19 18.40 7.01 3.03
N LEU A 20 19.09 7.96 3.67
CA LEU A 20 20.51 7.80 3.98
C LEU A 20 20.77 6.94 5.22
N LEU A 21 19.84 6.92 6.18
CA LEU A 21 20.06 6.19 7.42
C LEU A 21 19.72 4.70 7.33
N GLY A 22 19.00 4.29 6.30
CA GLY A 22 18.69 2.88 6.11
C GLY A 22 17.40 2.46 6.78
N GLY A 23 17.05 1.22 6.59
CA GLY A 23 15.78 0.67 7.04
C GLY A 23 15.85 -0.09 8.36
N LYS A 24 14.70 -0.39 8.91
CA LYS A 24 14.60 -1.16 10.14
C LYS A 24 14.57 -2.65 9.84
N ALA A 25 14.87 -3.45 10.85
CA ALA A 25 14.77 -4.90 10.72
C ALA A 25 13.32 -5.32 10.48
N VAL A 26 13.16 -6.45 9.80
CA VAL A 26 11.83 -6.98 9.48
C VAL A 26 11.22 -7.63 10.71
N ASP A 27 9.97 -7.30 10.99
CA ASP A 27 9.24 -7.84 12.14
C ASP A 27 8.14 -8.77 11.67
N PHE A 28 8.31 -10.07 11.91
CA PHE A 28 7.32 -11.07 11.53
C PHE A 28 6.25 -11.28 12.59
N SER A 29 6.43 -10.71 13.78
CA SER A 29 5.51 -10.99 14.89
C SER A 29 4.09 -10.47 14.62
N THR A 30 3.96 -9.42 13.82
CA THR A 30 2.64 -8.88 13.51
C THR A 30 1.78 -9.88 12.74
N ILE A 31 2.41 -10.81 12.02
CA ILE A 31 1.68 -11.85 11.29
C ILE A 31 1.14 -12.88 12.27
N GLU A 32 1.96 -13.29 13.22
CA GLU A 32 1.66 -14.46 14.07
C GLU A 32 0.90 -14.15 15.36
N LYS A 33 1.00 -12.93 15.89
CA LYS A 33 0.34 -12.61 17.14
C LYS A 33 -1.17 -12.72 17.00
N PRO A 34 -1.86 -13.35 17.94
CA PRO A 34 -3.31 -13.34 17.93
C PRO A 34 -3.85 -11.92 18.05
N THR A 35 -5.09 -11.74 17.65
CA THR A 35 -5.70 -10.42 17.77
C THR A 35 -5.79 -10.00 19.24
N THR A 36 -5.59 -8.72 19.48
CA THR A 36 -5.85 -8.13 20.79
C THR A 36 -7.18 -7.41 20.82
N GLY A 37 -7.91 -7.44 19.71
CA GLY A 37 -9.15 -6.72 19.61
C GLY A 37 -10.37 -7.62 19.58
N ASN A 38 -11.51 -6.99 19.36
CA ASN A 38 -12.78 -7.68 19.31
C ASN A 38 -13.57 -7.17 18.12
N HIS A 39 -13.72 -8.03 17.09
CA HIS A 39 -14.42 -7.62 15.89
C HIS A 39 -15.91 -7.34 16.14
N LEU A 40 -16.44 -7.81 17.27
CA LEU A 40 -17.84 -7.55 17.59
C LEU A 40 -18.08 -6.13 18.11
N THR A 41 -17.02 -5.32 18.23
CA THR A 41 -17.20 -3.91 18.53
C THR A 41 -18.03 -3.21 17.47
N ILE A 42 -18.05 -3.73 16.24
CA ILE A 42 -18.94 -3.27 15.19
C ILE A 42 -20.09 -4.26 15.10
N SER A 43 -21.31 -3.75 15.29
CA SER A 43 -22.49 -4.63 15.32
C SER A 43 -22.92 -5.05 13.92
N ASP A 44 -23.72 -6.10 13.86
CA ASP A 44 -24.28 -6.53 12.58
C ASP A 44 -25.14 -5.43 11.96
N TYR A 45 -25.89 -4.71 12.78
CA TYR A 45 -26.68 -3.60 12.28
C TYR A 45 -25.81 -2.56 11.58
N GLU A 46 -24.66 -2.26 12.15
CA GLU A 46 -23.75 -1.26 11.57
C GLU A 46 -23.14 -1.75 10.26
N ILE A 47 -22.81 -3.04 10.19
CA ILE A 47 -22.29 -3.60 8.93
C ILE A 47 -23.35 -3.56 7.85
N VAL A 48 -24.58 -3.94 8.21
CA VAL A 48 -25.70 -3.91 7.26
C VAL A 48 -25.95 -2.47 6.80
N SER A 49 -25.86 -1.51 7.73
CA SER A 49 -26.02 -0.12 7.38
C SER A 49 -24.99 0.32 6.34
N PHE A 50 -23.74 -0.11 6.50
CA PHE A 50 -22.72 0.24 5.52
C PHE A 50 -23.02 -0.39 4.17
N HIS A 51 -23.39 -1.66 4.16
CA HIS A 51 -23.71 -2.36 2.92
C HIS A 51 -24.87 -1.65 2.20
N LYS A 52 -25.87 -1.24 2.95
CA LYS A 52 -26.98 -0.46 2.39
C LYS A 52 -26.50 0.86 1.81
N SER A 53 -25.60 1.55 2.52
CA SER A 53 -25.13 2.87 2.10
C SER A 53 -24.35 2.85 0.79
N ILE A 54 -23.81 1.69 0.41
CA ILE A 54 -23.08 1.55 -0.85
C ILE A 54 -23.92 0.85 -1.92
N GLY A 55 -25.22 0.69 -1.70
CA GLY A 55 -26.15 0.17 -2.70
C GLY A 55 -26.43 -1.31 -2.62
N ARG A 56 -26.14 -1.96 -1.51
CA ARG A 56 -26.34 -3.40 -1.32
C ARG A 56 -25.78 -4.23 -2.46
N PRO A 57 -24.50 -4.04 -2.83
CA PRO A 57 -23.95 -4.80 -3.95
C PRO A 57 -23.83 -6.27 -3.63
N LYS A 58 -23.99 -7.10 -4.67
CA LYS A 58 -23.68 -8.52 -4.63
C LYS A 58 -22.61 -8.76 -5.66
N LEU A 59 -21.48 -9.26 -5.24
CA LEU A 59 -20.30 -9.38 -6.09
C LEU A 59 -20.20 -10.76 -6.72
N ASP A 60 -19.78 -10.78 -7.97
CA ASP A 60 -19.39 -12.03 -8.62
C ASP A 60 -18.05 -12.48 -8.05
N TYR A 61 -17.88 -13.80 -7.96
CA TYR A 61 -16.65 -14.32 -7.37
C TYR A 61 -16.08 -15.53 -8.11
N LEU A 62 -16.87 -16.09 -9.04
CA LEU A 62 -16.40 -17.28 -9.76
C LEU A 62 -15.38 -16.95 -10.85
N UNK A 63 -14.32 -17.65 -10.88
CA UNK A 63 -13.39 -17.47 -11.77
C UNK A 63 -14.01 -17.60 -13.04
N GLU A 64 -13.79 -16.73 -13.79
CA GLU A 64 -14.40 -16.63 -15.10
C GLU A 64 -13.56 -17.29 -16.17
N LYS A 65 -12.30 -16.99 -16.18
CA LYS A 65 -11.40 -17.50 -17.20
C LYS A 65 -10.06 -17.88 -16.60
N TYR A 66 -9.50 -18.95 -17.13
CA TYR A 66 -8.11 -19.27 -16.86
C TYR A 66 -7.21 -18.41 -17.71
N GLN A 67 -6.21 -17.82 -17.06
CA GLN A 67 -5.14 -17.13 -17.75
C GLN A 67 -3.85 -17.61 -17.16
N TRP A 68 -3.07 -18.30 -17.96
CA TRP A 68 -1.78 -18.76 -17.49
C TRP A 68 -0.86 -17.59 -17.30
N SER A 69 -0.27 -17.49 -16.12
CA SER A 69 0.60 -16.38 -15.79
C SER A 69 2.05 -16.80 -15.93
N THR A 70 2.88 -15.87 -16.41
CA THR A 70 4.31 -16.08 -16.44
C THR A 70 4.98 -15.64 -15.15
N LYS A 71 4.22 -15.02 -14.24
CA LYS A 71 4.78 -14.60 -12.97
C LYS A 71 5.21 -15.79 -12.13
N ALA A 72 6.29 -15.61 -11.38
CA ALA A 72 6.78 -16.65 -10.51
C ALA A 72 5.91 -16.83 -9.29
N GLY A 73 5.56 -18.09 -9.00
CA GLY A 73 4.87 -18.44 -7.77
C GLY A 73 5.82 -19.09 -6.80
N PRO A 74 5.28 -19.73 -5.76
CA PRO A 74 6.17 -20.34 -4.74
C PRO A 74 7.02 -21.49 -5.29
N ASN A 75 6.53 -22.18 -6.33
CA ASN A 75 7.21 -23.35 -6.85
C ASN A 75 7.67 -23.17 -8.30
N GLY A 76 7.86 -21.92 -8.73
CA GLY A 76 8.39 -21.62 -10.02
C GLY A 76 7.44 -20.85 -10.91
N PRO A 77 7.91 -20.49 -12.09
CA PRO A 77 7.12 -19.66 -12.99
C PRO A 77 6.12 -20.46 -13.83
N GLY A 78 5.07 -19.78 -14.23
CA GLY A 78 4.15 -20.26 -15.24
C GLY A 78 3.47 -21.58 -14.93
N LEU A 79 3.28 -22.35 -15.97
CA LEU A 79 2.54 -23.62 -15.88
C LEU A 79 3.23 -24.63 -14.98
N GLN A 80 4.56 -24.68 -15.05
CA GLN A 80 5.31 -25.66 -14.25
C GLN A 80 5.06 -25.42 -12.76
N GLY A 81 5.10 -24.17 -12.33
CA GLY A 81 4.82 -23.86 -10.95
C GLY A 81 3.39 -24.15 -10.56
N ALA A 82 2.44 -23.90 -11.49
CA ALA A 82 1.04 -24.19 -11.22
C ALA A 82 0.81 -25.67 -11.00
N LEU A 83 1.44 -26.54 -11.81
CA LEU A 83 1.30 -27.96 -11.63
C LEU A 83 1.90 -28.44 -10.33
N ALA A 84 3.05 -27.89 -9.97
CA ALA A 84 3.68 -28.22 -8.69
C ALA A 84 2.78 -27.81 -7.53
N ASP A 85 2.11 -26.65 -7.63
CA ASP A 85 1.20 -26.21 -6.59
C ASP A 85 0.03 -27.17 -6.40
N LEU A 86 -0.49 -27.76 -7.48
CA LEU A 86 -1.59 -28.72 -7.37
C LEU A 86 -1.23 -29.90 -6.49
N ILE A 87 0.04 -30.32 -6.51
CA ILE A 87 0.48 -31.42 -5.66
C ILE A 87 0.26 -31.07 -4.19
N GLY A 88 0.60 -29.84 -3.82
CA GLY A 88 0.37 -29.39 -2.46
C GLY A 88 -1.08 -29.18 -2.12
N ILE A 89 -1.86 -28.68 -3.08
CA ILE A 89 -3.28 -28.39 -2.85
C ILE A 89 -4.08 -29.67 -2.66
N LYS A 90 -3.70 -30.73 -3.37
CA LYS A 90 -4.42 -32.00 -3.32
C LYS A 90 -4.68 -32.45 -1.89
N ASP A 91 -3.72 -32.26 -0.99
CA ASP A 91 -3.83 -32.68 0.40
C ASP A 91 -4.00 -31.52 1.36
N SER A 92 -4.32 -30.36 0.86
CA SER A 92 -4.43 -29.16 1.70
C SER A 92 -5.87 -28.90 2.11
N PRO A 93 -6.08 -28.34 3.30
CA PRO A 93 -7.45 -27.96 3.71
C PRO A 93 -8.07 -26.88 2.82
N ILE A 94 -7.27 -26.16 2.01
CA ILE A 94 -7.85 -25.13 1.16
C ILE A 94 -8.54 -25.69 -0.08
N LEU A 95 -8.40 -27.00 -0.36
CA LEU A 95 -8.99 -27.57 -1.57
C LEU A 95 -10.50 -27.35 -1.61
N GLU A 96 -11.20 -27.65 -0.52
CA GLU A 96 -12.65 -27.47 -0.50
C GLU A 96 -13.04 -26.01 -0.65
N SER A 97 -12.25 -25.12 -0.04
CA SER A 97 -12.51 -23.69 -0.16
C SER A 97 -12.31 -23.20 -1.59
N LEU A 98 -11.30 -23.73 -2.27
CA LEU A 98 -11.08 -23.39 -3.68
C LEU A 98 -12.25 -23.80 -4.56
N ARG A 99 -12.88 -24.95 -4.26
CA ARG A 99 -14.02 -25.40 -5.05
C ARG A 99 -15.16 -24.39 -5.07
N THR A 100 -15.27 -23.58 -4.02
CA THR A 100 -16.30 -22.54 -3.96
C THR A 100 -16.11 -21.51 -5.07
N PHE A 101 -14.86 -21.24 -5.45
CA PHE A 101 -14.53 -20.17 -6.38
C PHE A 101 -14.41 -20.65 -7.83
N TYR A 102 -14.36 -21.95 -8.05
CA TYR A 102 -14.21 -22.47 -9.41
C TYR A 102 -15.53 -23.06 -9.91
N PRO A 103 -15.92 -22.75 -11.16
CA PRO A 103 -17.08 -23.43 -11.75
C PRO A 103 -16.86 -24.94 -11.80
N ALA A 104 -17.95 -25.68 -11.84
CA ALA A 104 -17.87 -27.15 -11.80
C ALA A 104 -17.06 -27.72 -12.96
N ASP A 105 -17.04 -27.02 -14.11
CA ASP A 105 -16.34 -27.51 -15.29
C ASP A 105 -14.93 -26.92 -15.40
N ALA A 106 -14.43 -26.25 -14.36
CA ALA A 106 -13.12 -25.63 -14.42
C ALA A 106 -12.02 -26.69 -14.57
N PRO A 107 -10.95 -26.37 -15.32
CA PRO A 107 -9.88 -27.34 -15.54
C PRO A 107 -9.21 -27.86 -14.28
N ILE A 108 -9.22 -27.09 -13.23
CA ILE A 108 -8.59 -27.54 -11.98
C ILE A 108 -9.15 -28.87 -11.48
N UNK A 109 -10.31 -28.93 -11.64
CA UNK A 109 -10.90 -30.06 -11.22
C UNK A 109 -10.43 -31.27 -11.89
N ARG A 110 -10.40 -31.13 -13.19
CA ARG A 110 -9.91 -32.27 -13.98
C ARG A 110 -8.43 -32.54 -13.73
N LEU A 111 -7.67 -31.49 -13.58
CA LEU A 111 -6.24 -31.65 -13.32
C LEU A 111 -5.99 -32.35 -11.99
N LEU A 112 -6.80 -32.07 -10.98
CA LEU A 112 -6.66 -32.76 -9.70
C LEU A 112 -6.90 -34.26 -9.83
N ASN A 113 -7.87 -34.64 -10.66
CA ASN A 113 -8.10 -36.06 -10.89
C ASN A 113 -6.91 -36.71 -11.59
N VAL A 114 -6.33 -36.00 -12.57
CA VAL A 114 -5.19 -36.53 -13.31
C VAL A 114 -3.97 -36.72 -12.41
N ILE A 115 -3.66 -35.72 -11.57
CA ILE A 115 -2.45 -35.82 -10.74
C ILE A 115 -2.59 -36.86 -9.63
N SER A 116 -3.82 -37.34 -9.39
CA SER A 116 -4.03 -38.40 -8.41
C SER A 116 -3.73 -39.78 -8.99
N THR A 117 -3.53 -39.90 -10.28
CA THR A 117 -3.27 -41.21 -10.89
C THR A 117 -1.81 -41.59 -10.72
N PRO A 118 -1.54 -42.92 -10.59
CA PRO A 118 -0.14 -43.36 -10.48
C PRO A 118 0.73 -42.98 -11.67
N LEU A 119 0.16 -43.02 -12.87
CA LEU A 119 0.91 -42.65 -14.07
C LEU A 119 1.39 -41.22 -14.02
N TYR A 120 0.53 -40.30 -13.55
CA TYR A 120 0.91 -38.90 -13.44
C TYR A 120 1.99 -38.70 -12.40
N GLN A 121 1.90 -39.40 -11.27
CA GLN A 121 2.92 -39.32 -10.24
C GLN A 121 4.27 -39.75 -10.78
N LEU A 122 4.29 -40.81 -11.59
CA LEU A 122 5.52 -41.26 -12.21
C LEU A 122 6.05 -40.22 -13.21
N THR A 123 5.15 -39.60 -13.96
CA THR A 123 5.53 -38.57 -14.92
C THR A 123 6.16 -37.38 -14.23
N LEU A 124 5.57 -36.92 -13.14
CA LEU A 124 6.12 -35.80 -12.36
C LEU A 124 7.51 -36.11 -11.85
N SER A 125 7.70 -37.33 -11.37
CA SER A 125 9.00 -37.77 -10.89
C SER A 125 10.03 -37.72 -12.00
N TYR A 126 9.63 -38.22 -13.17
CA TYR A 126 10.56 -38.27 -14.32
C TYR A 126 10.97 -36.87 -14.77
N PHE A 127 10.03 -35.92 -14.83
CA PHE A 127 10.34 -34.58 -15.29
C PHE A 127 10.82 -33.66 -14.17
N LYS A 128 10.98 -34.19 -12.97
CA LYS A 128 11.55 -33.47 -11.83
C LYS A 128 10.79 -32.15 -11.57
N VAL A 129 9.47 -32.23 -11.47
CA VAL A 129 8.68 -31.07 -11.10
C VAL A 129 8.77 -30.93 -9.58
N PRO A 130 9.55 -29.96 -9.09
CA PRO A 130 9.76 -29.89 -7.63
C PRO A 130 8.62 -29.18 -6.95
N PHE A 131 8.14 -29.79 -5.87
CA PHE A 131 7.25 -29.11 -4.95
C PHE A 131 7.99 -28.91 -3.65
N LYS A 132 8.17 -27.67 -3.22
CA LYS A 132 8.85 -27.38 -1.97
C LYS A 132 7.88 -26.91 -0.91
N ARG A 133 7.18 -25.84 -1.17
CA ARG A 133 6.21 -25.26 -0.23
C ARG A 133 5.06 -24.67 -1.02
N LEU A 134 3.86 -24.76 -0.47
CA LEU A 134 2.70 -24.22 -1.16
C LEU A 134 2.69 -22.70 -1.18
N ARG A 135 3.19 -22.07 -0.11
CA ARG A 135 3.18 -20.63 0.02
C ARG A 135 4.45 -20.13 0.67
N LYS A 136 4.86 -18.92 0.32
CA LYS A 136 6.08 -18.32 0.83
C LYS A 136 5.85 -16.88 1.26
N LEU A 137 6.75 -16.38 2.10
CA LEU A 137 6.86 -14.96 2.38
C LEU A 137 8.11 -14.42 1.71
N SER A 138 7.99 -13.22 1.18
CA SER A 138 9.10 -12.52 0.55
C SER A 138 9.27 -11.18 1.24
N VAL A 139 10.52 -10.82 1.50
CA VAL A 139 10.83 -9.53 2.12
C VAL A 139 11.36 -8.61 1.05
N LYS A 140 10.74 -7.45 0.90
CA LYS A 140 11.18 -6.44 -0.05
C LYS A 140 11.54 -5.17 0.70
N GLU A 141 12.70 -4.61 0.39
CA GLU A 141 13.11 -3.36 0.99
C GLU A 141 12.45 -2.20 0.27
N ASP A 142 11.79 -1.37 1.05
CA ASP A 142 11.22 -0.14 0.53
C ASP A 142 12.33 0.90 0.45
N LYS A 143 12.21 1.80 -0.53
CA LYS A 143 13.18 2.88 -0.71
C LYS A 143 13.21 3.86 0.46
N GLU A 144 12.18 3.83 1.31
CA GLU A 144 12.08 4.74 2.45
C GLU A 144 12.39 4.05 3.77
N THR A 145 13.36 3.19 3.79
CA THR A 145 13.94 2.58 4.98
C THR A 145 13.09 1.51 5.66
N LYS A 146 11.93 1.19 5.13
CA LYS A 146 11.13 0.10 5.66
C LYS A 146 11.27 -1.15 4.82
N SER A 147 11.29 -2.30 5.48
CA SER A 147 11.17 -3.57 4.78
C SER A 147 9.73 -4.04 4.89
N ARG A 148 9.20 -4.56 3.80
CA ARG A 148 7.83 -5.06 3.78
C ARG A 148 7.82 -6.54 3.50
N ILE A 149 6.89 -7.24 4.14
CA ILE A 149 6.70 -8.67 3.94
C ILE A 149 5.55 -8.86 2.98
N PHE A 150 5.82 -9.58 1.89
CA PHE A 150 4.78 -9.91 0.92
C PHE A 150 4.54 -11.41 0.93
N ALA A 151 3.27 -11.78 0.84
CA ALA A 151 2.88 -13.17 0.76
C ALA A 151 2.80 -13.59 -0.70
N ILE A 152 3.37 -14.76 -0.99
CA ILE A 152 3.28 -15.36 -2.32
C ILE A 152 2.41 -16.59 -2.18
N LEU A 153 1.20 -16.49 -2.68
CA LEU A 153 0.25 -17.59 -2.62
C LEU A 153 0.43 -18.52 -3.81
N ASP A 154 -0.11 -19.70 -3.68
CA ASP A 154 -0.12 -20.66 -4.77
C ASP A 154 -0.93 -20.12 -5.97
N TYR A 155 -0.59 -20.64 -7.13
CA TYR A 155 -1.20 -20.18 -8.37
C TYR A 155 -2.73 -20.29 -8.35
N TRP A 156 -3.25 -21.40 -7.83
CA TRP A 156 -4.68 -21.68 -7.92
C TRP A 156 -5.50 -20.80 -6.97
N SER A 157 -4.96 -20.48 -5.82
CA SER A 157 -5.63 -19.54 -4.92
C SER A 157 -5.66 -18.14 -5.53
N GLN A 158 -4.56 -17.68 -6.10
CA GLN A 158 -4.55 -16.37 -6.73
C GLN A 158 -5.52 -16.34 -7.91
N SER A 159 -5.53 -17.38 -8.71
CA SER A 159 -6.46 -17.48 -9.84
C SER A 159 -7.91 -17.46 -9.36
N ALA A 160 -8.20 -18.23 -8.31
CA ALA A 160 -9.56 -18.30 -7.76
C ALA A 160 -10.05 -16.92 -7.30
N LEU A 161 -9.15 -16.10 -6.77
CA LEU A 161 -9.55 -14.82 -6.17
C LEU A 161 -9.60 -13.67 -7.16
N ARG A 162 -9.23 -13.88 -8.42
CA ARG A 162 -9.13 -12.77 -9.37
C ARG A 162 -10.44 -12.05 -9.64
N THR A 163 -11.52 -12.80 -9.82
CA THR A 163 -12.82 -12.18 -10.11
C THR A 163 -13.26 -11.33 -8.92
N LEU A 164 -13.19 -11.90 -7.72
CA LEU A 164 -13.57 -11.15 -6.53
C LEU A 164 -12.67 -9.91 -6.35
N HIS A 165 -11.38 -10.05 -6.61
CA HIS A 165 -10.44 -8.94 -6.55
C HIS A 165 -10.90 -7.78 -7.43
N LYS A 166 -11.25 -8.07 -8.68
CA LYS A 166 -11.71 -7.04 -9.60
C LYS A 166 -13.02 -6.40 -9.14
N GLN A 167 -13.93 -7.22 -8.64
CA GLN A 167 -15.22 -6.73 -8.16
C GLN A 167 -15.05 -5.79 -6.96
N LEU A 168 -14.15 -6.14 -6.05
CA LEU A 168 -13.90 -5.29 -4.88
C LEU A 168 -13.31 -3.94 -5.28
N TYR A 169 -12.38 -3.95 -6.25
CA TYR A 169 -11.82 -2.68 -6.71
C TYR A 169 -12.85 -1.84 -7.44
N GLN A 170 -13.81 -2.46 -8.14
CA GLN A 170 -14.91 -1.71 -8.74
C GLN A 170 -15.73 -0.99 -7.67
N GLN A 171 -15.93 -1.65 -6.53
CA GLN A 171 -16.65 -0.98 -5.44
C GLN A 171 -15.87 0.21 -4.89
N LEU A 172 -14.56 0.08 -4.75
CA LEU A 172 -13.75 1.20 -4.25
C LEU A 172 -13.85 2.41 -5.17
N LYS A 173 -13.87 2.19 -6.48
CA LYS A 173 -13.99 3.30 -7.43
C LYS A 173 -15.24 4.15 -7.21
N ARG A 174 -16.28 3.55 -6.67
CA ARG A 174 -17.57 4.22 -6.51
C ARG A 174 -17.69 5.01 -5.21
N LEU A 175 -16.72 4.88 -4.31
CA LEU A 175 -16.80 5.54 -3.00
C LEU A 175 -16.16 6.92 -3.08
N PRO A 176 -16.88 7.98 -2.68
CA PRO A 176 -16.34 9.35 -2.79
C PRO A 176 -15.05 9.57 -2.00
N GLY A 177 -14.89 8.89 -0.87
CA GLY A 177 -13.71 9.08 -0.04
C GLY A 177 -12.52 8.24 -0.46
N ASP A 178 -12.66 7.38 -1.47
CA ASP A 178 -11.58 6.48 -1.84
C ASP A 178 -10.66 7.11 -2.87
N CYS A 179 -9.35 7.03 -2.64
CA CYS A 179 -8.35 7.62 -3.52
C CYS A 179 -7.46 6.57 -4.18
N THR A 180 -7.87 5.31 -4.20
CA THR A 180 -7.08 4.25 -4.82
C THR A 180 -6.80 4.56 -6.29
N PHE A 181 -7.82 4.96 -7.03
CA PHE A 181 -7.70 5.21 -8.46
C PHE A 181 -7.67 6.67 -8.82
N ASN A 182 -8.13 7.54 -7.94
CA ASN A 182 -8.26 8.95 -8.25
C ASN A 182 -7.69 9.80 -7.12
N GLN A 183 -6.40 10.05 -7.19
CA GLN A 183 -5.74 10.87 -6.18
C GLN A 183 -5.92 12.36 -6.45
N THR A 184 -6.54 12.73 -7.58
CA THR A 184 -6.84 14.14 -7.82
C THR A 184 -7.92 14.65 -6.87
N ARG A 185 -8.63 13.77 -6.19
CA ARG A 185 -9.57 14.18 -5.14
C ARG A 185 -8.87 14.94 -4.03
N LEU A 186 -7.54 14.75 -3.89
CA LEU A 186 -6.76 15.47 -2.91
C LEU A 186 -6.73 16.97 -3.17
N ASN A 187 -6.93 17.37 -4.43
CA ASN A 187 -6.96 18.79 -4.79
C ASN A 187 -8.39 19.32 -4.84
N SER A 188 -9.32 18.54 -4.33
CA SER A 188 -10.74 18.92 -4.33
C SER A 188 -11.06 19.84 -3.16
N SER A 189 -12.35 20.12 -3.00
CA SER A 189 -12.81 20.95 -1.91
C SER A 189 -12.44 20.40 -0.55
N PHE A 190 -12.26 19.09 -0.41
CA PHE A 190 -11.87 18.51 0.87
C PHE A 190 -10.58 19.14 1.40
N ALA A 191 -9.54 19.13 0.55
CA ALA A 191 -8.22 19.63 0.96
C ALA A 191 -8.27 21.12 1.26
N LYS A 192 -9.15 21.87 0.59
CA LYS A 192 -9.20 23.31 0.69
C LYS A 192 -10.27 23.82 1.65
N ASP A 193 -11.08 22.94 2.22
CA ASP A 193 -12.19 23.36 3.07
C ASP A 193 -11.72 23.70 4.47
N LEU A 194 -11.35 24.94 4.66
CA LEU A 194 -10.96 25.46 5.96
C LEU A 194 -12.11 26.14 6.68
N SER A 195 -13.30 26.14 6.10
CA SER A 195 -14.48 26.77 6.73
C SER A 195 -15.03 25.90 7.85
N ARG A 196 -14.81 24.60 7.81
CA ARG A 196 -15.25 23.70 8.86
C ARG A 196 -14.41 23.92 10.11
N SER A 197 -15.03 23.94 11.29
CA SER A 197 -14.32 24.20 12.52
C SER A 197 -13.50 23.02 13.02
N SER A 198 -13.65 21.85 12.41
CA SER A 198 -12.92 20.65 12.80
C SER A 198 -11.47 20.67 12.32
N LYS A 199 -10.64 19.88 13.00
CA LYS A 199 -9.27 19.66 12.58
C LYS A 199 -9.16 18.57 11.55
N PHE A 200 -7.99 18.48 10.91
CA PHE A 200 -7.62 17.37 10.04
C PHE A 200 -6.83 16.34 10.85
N TYR A 201 -7.25 15.09 10.76
CA TYR A 201 -6.60 13.99 11.50
C TYR A 201 -6.03 13.01 10.51
N SER A 202 -4.71 12.98 10.42
CA SER A 202 -4.00 12.02 9.56
C SER A 202 -3.48 10.91 10.47
N PHE A 203 -4.18 9.78 10.47
CA PHE A 203 -3.82 8.67 11.34
C PHE A 203 -2.84 7.73 10.64
N ASP A 204 -1.87 7.24 11.38
CA ASP A 204 -0.90 6.28 10.88
C ASP A 204 -1.11 4.96 11.59
N LEU A 205 -1.63 3.98 10.87
CA LEU A 205 -1.90 2.66 11.42
C LEU A 205 -0.64 1.80 11.38
N SER A 206 -0.40 1.07 12.46
CA SER A 206 0.76 0.19 12.54
C SER A 206 0.38 -1.20 12.05
N ALA A 207 1.07 -1.69 11.02
CA ALA A 207 0.89 -3.02 10.47
C ALA A 207 -0.60 -3.30 10.20
N ALA A 208 -1.25 -2.38 9.50
CA ALA A 208 -2.71 -2.44 9.38
C ALA A 208 -3.19 -3.72 8.73
N THR A 209 -2.55 -4.16 7.65
CA THR A 209 -3.01 -5.35 6.93
C THR A 209 -2.85 -6.60 7.79
N ASP A 210 -1.79 -6.67 8.58
CA ASP A 210 -1.54 -7.82 9.45
C ASP A 210 -2.45 -7.84 10.67
N ARG A 211 -2.92 -6.69 11.13
CA ARG A 211 -3.60 -6.59 12.42
C ARG A 211 -5.10 -6.29 12.32
N PHE A 212 -5.61 -5.96 11.16
CA PHE A 212 -7.05 -5.74 10.99
C PHE A 212 -7.73 -7.11 10.92
N PRO A 213 -8.62 -7.44 11.87
CA PRO A 213 -9.09 -8.82 12.01
C PRO A 213 -9.79 -9.33 10.75
N VAL A 214 -9.43 -10.52 10.34
CA VAL A 214 -10.08 -11.15 9.19
C VAL A 214 -11.55 -11.43 9.46
N GLU A 215 -11.92 -11.59 10.72
CA GLU A 215 -13.31 -11.87 11.08
C GLU A 215 -14.25 -10.73 10.69
N ILE A 216 -13.86 -9.47 10.93
CA ILE A 216 -14.72 -8.36 10.55
C ILE A 216 -14.80 -8.26 9.02
N GLN A 217 -13.72 -8.61 8.35
CA GLN A 217 -13.71 -8.61 6.89
C GLN A 217 -14.61 -9.71 6.35
N GLN A 218 -14.60 -10.87 7.00
CA GLN A 218 -15.49 -11.97 6.61
C GLN A 218 -16.96 -11.57 6.76
N ARG A 219 -17.28 -10.86 7.85
CA ARG A 219 -18.66 -10.45 8.08
C ARG A 219 -19.17 -9.54 6.97
N LEU A 220 -18.35 -8.58 6.54
CA LEU A 220 -18.77 -7.74 5.42
C LEU A 220 -18.83 -8.54 4.13
N LEU A 221 -17.87 -9.40 3.89
CA LEU A 221 -17.85 -10.20 2.66
C LEU A 221 -19.06 -11.13 2.59
N SER A 222 -19.58 -11.57 3.73
CA SER A 222 -20.81 -12.38 3.75
C SER A 222 -21.98 -11.65 3.13
N LEU A 223 -22.08 -10.34 3.36
CA LEU A 223 -23.15 -9.56 2.74
C LEU A 223 -22.88 -9.30 1.26
N LEU A 224 -21.60 -9.14 0.91
CA LEU A 224 -21.23 -8.88 -0.48
C LEU A 224 -21.35 -10.11 -1.36
N THR A 225 -21.27 -11.28 -0.78
CA THR A 225 -21.34 -12.56 -1.52
C THR A 225 -22.32 -13.50 -0.83
N SER A 226 -21.80 -14.36 0.04
CA SER A 226 -22.62 -15.25 0.87
C SER A 226 -21.76 -15.70 2.05
N PRO A 227 -22.39 -16.25 3.10
CA PRO A 227 -21.60 -16.79 4.21
C PRO A 227 -20.61 -17.87 3.79
N GLU A 228 -21.00 -18.73 2.84
CA GLU A 228 -20.12 -19.80 2.37
C GLU A 228 -18.90 -19.25 1.64
N VAL A 229 -19.12 -18.28 0.78
CA VAL A 229 -18.01 -17.66 0.04
C VAL A 229 -17.09 -16.93 1.00
N ALA A 230 -17.63 -16.21 1.95
CA ALA A 230 -16.83 -15.47 2.93
C ALA A 230 -15.98 -16.41 3.78
N GLU A 231 -16.56 -17.55 4.20
CA GLU A 231 -15.79 -18.54 4.95
C GLU A 231 -14.68 -19.13 4.09
N SER A 232 -14.95 -19.41 2.84
CA SER A 232 -13.91 -19.87 1.92
C SER A 232 -12.80 -18.84 1.70
N UNK A 233 -13.05 -17.63 1.63
CA UNK A 233 -12.20 -16.63 1.54
C UNK A 233 -11.28 -16.67 2.55
N ARG A 234 -11.81 -16.73 3.76
CA ARG A 234 -11.02 -16.77 4.96
C ARG A 234 -10.10 -17.98 4.99
N GLN A 235 -10.62 -19.16 4.72
CA GLN A 235 -9.79 -20.36 4.72
C GLN A 235 -8.65 -20.27 3.72
N ILE A 236 -8.95 -19.78 2.53
CA ILE A 236 -7.90 -19.62 1.51
C ILE A 236 -6.82 -18.67 2.01
N MET A 237 -7.21 -17.61 2.67
CA MET A 237 -6.24 -16.59 3.10
C MET A 237 -5.36 -17.05 4.26
N VAL A 238 -5.95 -17.70 5.27
CA VAL A 238 -5.23 -17.85 6.54
C VAL A 238 -5.06 -19.28 7.03
N SER A 239 -5.60 -20.29 6.36
CA SER A 239 -5.48 -21.65 6.89
C SER A 239 -4.16 -22.33 6.57
N GLU A 240 -3.42 -21.83 5.56
CA GLU A 240 -2.13 -22.39 5.17
C GLU A 240 -0.99 -21.57 5.75
N GLU A 241 0.13 -22.26 6.00
CA GLU A 241 1.34 -21.60 6.46
C GLU A 241 2.11 -20.99 5.28
N PHE A 242 2.89 -19.98 5.60
CA PHE A 242 3.78 -19.31 4.64
C PHE A 242 5.21 -19.51 5.08
N TYR A 243 6.05 -19.96 4.16
CA TYR A 243 7.43 -20.34 4.46
C TYR A 243 8.40 -19.20 4.15
N HIS A 244 9.38 -19.00 5.03
CA HIS A 244 10.45 -18.05 4.80
C HIS A 244 11.70 -18.50 5.54
N LYS A 245 12.76 -18.78 4.78
CA LYS A 245 14.10 -19.10 5.33
C LYS A 245 14.06 -20.07 6.50
N GLY A 246 13.51 -21.25 6.25
CA GLY A 246 13.54 -22.32 7.23
C GLY A 246 12.47 -22.28 8.30
N ARG A 247 11.56 -21.32 8.23
CA ARG A 247 10.49 -21.23 9.21
C ARG A 247 9.16 -20.98 8.53
N SER A 248 8.09 -21.53 9.09
CA SER A 248 6.73 -21.34 8.61
C SER A 248 5.97 -20.39 9.53
N TYR A 249 5.15 -19.53 8.92
CA TYR A 249 4.37 -18.52 9.64
C TYR A 249 2.91 -18.67 9.27
N LYS A 250 2.05 -18.42 10.22
CA LYS A 250 0.61 -18.49 9.98
C LYS A 250 -0.04 -17.17 10.36
N TYR A 251 -0.88 -16.65 9.46
CA TYR A 251 -1.61 -15.41 9.77
C TYR A 251 -2.67 -15.71 10.80
N SER A 252 -2.57 -15.08 11.95
CA SER A 252 -3.48 -15.35 13.05
C SER A 252 -4.49 -14.23 13.29
N CYS A 253 -4.35 -13.11 12.57
CA CYS A 253 -5.24 -11.98 12.80
C CYS A 253 -5.75 -11.40 11.48
N GLY A 254 -4.85 -10.88 10.63
CA GLY A 254 -5.24 -10.22 9.40
C GLY A 254 -5.10 -11.09 8.17
N GLN A 255 -4.86 -10.45 7.04
CA GLN A 255 -4.76 -11.12 5.75
C GLN A 255 -3.37 -11.00 5.16
N PRO A 256 -2.97 -11.95 4.29
CA PRO A 256 -1.66 -11.87 3.65
C PRO A 256 -1.58 -10.73 2.65
N MET A 257 -0.60 -9.85 2.83
CA MET A 257 -0.34 -8.80 1.86
C MET A 257 0.25 -9.43 0.60
N GLY A 258 -0.40 -9.23 -0.52
CA GLY A 258 0.01 -9.83 -1.78
C GLY A 258 -1.02 -10.77 -2.37
N ALA A 259 -1.94 -11.27 -1.53
CA ALA A 259 -3.05 -12.08 -2.03
C ALA A 259 -4.04 -11.19 -2.77
N TYR A 260 -4.55 -11.69 -3.89
CA TYR A 260 -5.63 -11.00 -4.56
C TYR A 260 -6.80 -10.84 -3.59
N SER A 261 -7.45 -9.70 -3.65
CA SER A 261 -8.58 -9.33 -2.80
C SER A 261 -8.19 -8.82 -1.43
N SER A 262 -6.98 -9.09 -0.96
CA SER A 262 -6.58 -8.68 0.38
C SER A 262 -6.66 -7.18 0.60
N UNK A 263 -6.11 -6.53 -0.15
CA UNK A 263 -6.07 -5.19 -0.08
C UNK A 263 -7.33 -4.55 -0.24
N ALA A 264 -7.93 -4.98 -1.31
CA ALA A 264 -9.21 -4.34 -1.64
C ALA A 264 -10.25 -4.56 -0.55
N LEU A 265 -10.33 -5.77 -0.01
CA LEU A 265 -11.30 -6.04 1.05
C LEU A 265 -10.96 -5.26 2.32
N PHE A 266 -9.68 -5.19 2.65
CA PHE A 266 -9.27 -4.38 3.79
C PHE A 266 -9.66 -2.92 3.58
N ALA A 267 -9.41 -2.36 2.39
CA ALA A 267 -9.74 -0.96 2.13
C ALA A 267 -11.25 -0.72 2.25
N LEU A 268 -12.04 -1.65 1.72
CA LEU A 268 -13.49 -1.51 1.83
C LEU A 268 -13.94 -1.55 3.28
N CYS A 269 -13.34 -2.43 4.08
CA CYS A 269 -13.64 -2.49 5.51
C CYS A 269 -13.17 -1.22 6.24
N HIS A 270 -12.09 -0.62 5.77
CA HIS A 270 -11.62 0.63 6.35
C HIS A 270 -12.65 1.74 6.12
N HIS A 271 -13.24 1.78 4.91
CA HIS A 271 -14.37 2.69 4.67
C HIS A 271 -15.52 2.40 5.62
N MET A 272 -15.79 1.12 5.87
CA MET A 272 -16.86 0.75 6.78
C MET A 272 -16.60 1.27 8.19
N VAL A 273 -15.36 1.22 8.64
CA VAL A 273 -15.01 1.75 9.97
C VAL A 273 -15.34 3.24 10.04
N VAL A 274 -15.02 3.99 8.98
CA VAL A 274 -15.33 5.43 8.98
C VAL A 274 -16.85 5.67 8.95
N HIS A 275 -17.56 4.86 8.16
CA HIS A 275 -19.02 4.94 8.12
C HIS A 275 -19.61 4.74 9.52
N VAL A 276 -19.12 3.72 10.23
CA VAL A 276 -19.62 3.45 11.58
C VAL A 276 -19.26 4.59 12.53
N ALA A 277 -18.04 5.12 12.41
CA ALA A 277 -17.64 6.26 13.22
C ALA A 277 -18.57 7.46 12.97
N GLY A 278 -18.95 7.67 11.71
CA GLY A 278 -19.88 8.75 11.38
C GLY A 278 -21.25 8.54 12.01
N LEU A 279 -21.79 7.31 11.94
CA LEU A 279 -23.06 7.01 12.57
C LEU A 279 -23.01 7.27 14.07
N ARG A 280 -21.94 6.86 14.71
CA ARG A 280 -21.78 7.04 16.16
C ARG A 280 -21.63 8.52 16.53
N ALA A 281 -21.13 9.31 15.57
CA ALA A 281 -21.03 10.76 15.77
C ALA A 281 -22.33 11.49 15.45
N GLY A 282 -23.37 10.75 15.05
CA GLY A 282 -24.67 11.35 14.74
C GLY A 282 -24.82 11.83 13.32
N LEU A 283 -23.93 11.48 12.42
CA LEU A 283 -24.01 11.89 11.02
C LEU A 283 -24.77 10.85 10.20
N THR A 284 -25.34 11.32 9.09
CA THR A 284 -25.88 10.41 8.09
C THR A 284 -24.74 9.79 7.29
N ALA A 285 -25.07 8.74 6.54
CA ALA A 285 -24.08 8.13 5.66
C ALA A 285 -23.57 9.14 4.63
N LYS A 286 -24.49 9.95 4.09
CA LYS A 286 -24.13 10.94 3.09
C LYS A 286 -23.17 11.99 3.67
N GLN A 287 -23.45 12.46 4.88
CA GLN A 287 -22.56 13.42 5.53
C GLN A 287 -21.19 12.83 5.79
N THR A 288 -21.14 11.57 6.22
CA THR A 288 -19.89 10.92 6.54
C THR A 288 -18.99 10.77 5.30
N LYS A 289 -19.58 10.52 4.13
CA LYS A 289 -18.82 10.32 2.91
C LYS A 289 -17.93 11.50 2.56
N HIS A 290 -18.27 12.68 3.03
CA HIS A 290 -17.52 13.89 2.70
C HIS A 290 -16.58 14.34 3.81
N CYS A 291 -16.41 13.52 4.86
CA CYS A 291 -15.57 13.86 6.00
C CYS A 291 -14.16 13.32 5.92
N TYR A 292 -13.86 12.48 4.95
CA TYR A 292 -12.60 11.77 4.97
C TYR A 292 -12.14 11.39 3.58
N MET A 293 -10.87 11.02 3.48
CA MET A 293 -10.31 10.38 2.30
C MET A 293 -9.41 9.26 2.76
N LEU A 294 -9.38 8.14 2.01
CA LEU A 294 -8.48 7.06 2.34
C LEU A 294 -7.95 6.35 1.11
N LEU A 295 -6.77 5.77 1.26
CA LEU A 295 -6.13 4.94 0.27
C LEU A 295 -5.47 3.79 1.02
N GLY A 296 -6.09 2.60 0.98
CA GLY A 296 -5.58 1.49 1.75
C GLY A 296 -5.60 1.78 3.24
N ASP A 297 -4.43 1.84 3.85
CA ASP A 297 -4.33 2.16 5.27
C ASP A 297 -4.02 3.63 5.55
N ASP A 298 -3.83 4.43 4.51
CA ASP A 298 -3.68 5.87 4.69
C ASP A 298 -5.05 6.51 4.83
N ILE A 299 -5.20 7.42 5.78
CA ILE A 299 -6.49 8.06 6.00
C ILE A 299 -6.30 9.46 6.57
N VAL A 300 -7.16 10.37 6.14
CA VAL A 300 -7.30 11.68 6.76
C VAL A 300 -8.79 11.95 6.99
N ILE A 301 -9.13 12.37 8.21
CA ILE A 301 -10.48 12.66 8.59
C ILE A 301 -10.59 14.13 8.98
N HIS A 302 -11.58 14.83 8.41
CA HIS A 302 -11.79 16.25 8.69
C HIS A 302 -13.12 16.43 9.45
N HIS A 303 -13.16 15.90 10.65
CA HIS A 303 -14.33 16.02 11.53
C HIS A 303 -13.93 15.48 12.91
N ASP A 304 -13.99 16.34 13.92
CA ASP A 304 -13.48 16.00 15.25
C ASP A 304 -14.15 14.78 15.84
N GLU A 305 -15.48 14.72 15.81
CA GLU A 305 -16.18 13.61 16.45
C GLU A 305 -16.04 12.32 15.69
N VAL A 306 -16.02 12.39 14.36
CA VAL A 306 -15.81 11.19 13.56
C VAL A 306 -14.42 10.63 13.83
N ALA A 307 -13.42 11.50 13.92
CA ALA A 307 -12.06 11.06 14.21
C ALA A 307 -11.98 10.41 15.59
N CYS A 308 -12.69 10.94 16.57
CA CYS A 308 -12.70 10.37 17.91
C CYS A 308 -13.28 8.96 17.90
N HIS A 309 -14.43 8.78 17.27
CA HIS A 309 -15.04 7.45 17.18
C HIS A 309 -14.22 6.50 16.33
N TYR A 310 -13.61 7.00 15.26
CA TYR A 310 -12.74 6.19 14.44
C TYR A 310 -11.58 5.63 15.26
N ARG A 311 -10.94 6.49 16.05
CA ARG A 311 -9.84 6.07 16.90
C ARG A 311 -10.29 4.99 17.89
N ASP A 312 -11.44 5.17 18.48
CA ASP A 312 -11.98 4.19 19.43
C ASP A 312 -12.24 2.84 18.75
N ILE A 313 -12.83 2.86 17.56
CA ILE A 313 -13.13 1.61 16.84
C ILE A 313 -11.85 0.89 16.45
N ILE A 314 -10.90 1.63 15.89
CA ILE A 314 -9.63 1.04 15.46
C ILE A 314 -8.92 0.40 16.66
N HIS A 315 -8.89 1.10 17.78
CA HIS A 315 -8.29 0.55 18.99
C HIS A 315 -9.02 -0.72 19.43
N SER A 316 -10.35 -0.71 19.42
CA SER A 316 -11.15 -1.86 19.83
C SER A 316 -10.98 -3.04 18.90
N LEU A 317 -10.66 -2.79 17.65
CA LEU A 317 -10.38 -3.86 16.68
C LEU A 317 -8.97 -4.45 16.86
N GLY A 318 -8.14 -3.84 17.71
CA GLY A 318 -6.81 -4.32 17.96
C GLY A 318 -5.75 -3.79 17.02
N VAL A 319 -6.05 -2.71 16.30
CA VAL A 319 -5.09 -2.08 15.41
C VAL A 319 -4.51 -0.86 16.12
N GLU A 320 -3.19 -0.77 16.14
CA GLU A 320 -2.52 0.34 16.81
C GLU A 320 -2.43 1.56 15.89
N ILE A 321 -2.65 2.72 16.47
CA ILE A 321 -2.41 4.00 15.82
C ILE A 321 -1.11 4.56 16.40
N SER A 322 -0.16 4.90 15.52
CA SER A 322 1.09 5.49 15.96
C SER A 322 0.82 6.94 16.37
N GLU A 323 0.93 7.24 17.66
CA GLU A 323 0.73 8.60 18.12
C GLU A 323 1.85 9.53 17.64
N VAL A 324 3.05 9.00 17.53
CA VAL A 324 4.20 9.78 17.07
C VAL A 324 4.01 10.22 15.61
N LYS A 325 3.48 9.33 14.79
CA LYS A 325 3.31 9.62 13.37
C LYS A 325 1.95 10.20 13.02
N THR A 326 1.04 10.26 13.98
CA THR A 326 -0.27 10.85 13.76
C THR A 326 -0.14 12.37 13.68
N HIS A 327 -0.77 12.94 12.66
CA HIS A 327 -0.70 14.39 12.44
C HIS A 327 -2.09 14.99 12.58
N ILE A 328 -2.20 15.93 13.51
CA ILE A 328 -3.48 16.60 13.79
C ILE A 328 -3.27 18.11 13.66
N SER A 329 -4.03 18.76 12.82
CA SER A 329 -3.83 20.18 12.55
C SER A 329 -5.13 20.84 12.09
N GLU A 330 -5.24 22.12 12.37
CA GLU A 330 -6.39 22.90 11.92
C GLU A 330 -6.34 23.22 10.44
N ASP A 331 -5.15 23.18 9.83
CA ASP A 331 -5.02 23.66 8.46
C ASP A 331 -4.10 22.81 7.58
N SER A 332 -3.62 21.69 8.10
CA SER A 332 -2.72 20.86 7.29
C SER A 332 -2.98 19.39 7.54
N PHE A 333 -2.59 18.56 6.58
CA PHE A 333 -2.70 17.11 6.74
C PHE A 333 -1.70 16.40 5.83
N GLU A 334 -1.41 15.17 6.20
CA GLU A 334 -0.60 14.27 5.40
C GLU A 334 -1.48 13.13 4.91
N PHE A 335 -1.35 12.81 3.62
CA PHE A 335 -2.11 11.72 3.03
C PHE A 335 -1.36 11.15 1.84
N ALA A 336 -1.24 9.83 1.80
CA ALA A 336 -0.58 9.13 0.70
C ALA A 336 0.83 9.69 0.45
N LYS A 337 1.53 9.98 1.53
CA LYS A 337 2.87 10.55 1.50
C LYS A 337 2.91 11.95 0.88
N ARG A 338 1.83 12.66 0.95
CA ARG A 338 1.74 14.02 0.46
C ARG A 338 1.19 14.92 1.56
N UNK A 339 1.55 16.09 1.84
CA UNK A 339 1.22 16.86 2.77
C UNK A 339 0.64 17.98 2.20
N PHE A 340 -0.15 18.47 2.79
CA PHE A 340 -0.94 19.63 2.38
C PHE A 340 -1.02 20.64 3.51
N SER A 341 -0.89 21.89 3.16
CA SER A 341 -1.03 22.99 4.11
C SER A 341 -1.90 24.06 3.50
N ARG A 342 -3.02 24.35 4.14
CA ARG A 342 -3.98 25.36 3.69
C ARG A 342 -4.39 25.17 2.23
N GLY A 343 -4.62 23.92 1.87
CA GLY A 343 -5.05 23.57 0.53
C GLY A 343 -3.95 23.53 -0.52
N VAL A 344 -2.71 23.76 -0.11
CA VAL A 344 -1.57 23.73 -1.03
C VAL A 344 -0.71 22.53 -0.72
N GLU A 345 -0.36 21.77 -1.76
CA GLU A 345 0.52 20.62 -1.57
C GLU A 345 1.95 21.09 -1.30
N VAL A 346 2.52 20.60 -0.19
CA VAL A 346 3.88 20.94 0.21
C VAL A 346 4.73 19.68 0.35
N SER A 347 4.42 18.68 -0.45
CA SER A 347 5.08 17.37 -0.38
C SER A 347 6.59 17.46 -0.62
N PRO A 348 7.35 16.51 -0.04
CA PRO A 348 8.81 16.52 -0.26
C PRO A 348 9.16 16.31 -1.72
N PHE A 349 10.28 16.88 -2.12
CA PHE A 349 10.87 16.55 -3.41
C PHE A 349 11.25 15.07 -3.40
N PRO A 350 11.08 14.33 -4.51
CA PRO A 350 11.31 12.88 -4.51
C PRO A 350 12.79 12.51 -4.50
N ILE A 351 13.40 12.57 -3.34
CA ILE A 351 14.84 12.39 -3.19
C ILE A 351 15.29 10.97 -3.53
N ALA A 352 14.52 9.97 -3.15
CA ALA A 352 14.90 8.59 -3.48
C ALA A 352 14.99 8.39 -4.99
N GLY A 353 14.01 8.93 -5.72
CA GLY A 353 14.05 8.88 -7.17
C GLY A 353 15.21 9.65 -7.76
N VAL A 354 15.54 10.80 -7.16
CA VAL A 354 16.67 11.60 -7.63
C VAL A 354 17.97 10.82 -7.47
N PHE A 355 18.18 10.21 -6.32
CA PHE A 355 19.41 9.44 -6.11
C PHE A 355 19.50 8.26 -7.08
N GLU A 356 18.38 7.62 -7.35
CA GLU A 356 18.36 6.51 -8.29
C GLU A 356 18.71 6.96 -9.70
N THR A 357 18.17 8.10 -10.11
CA THR A 357 18.38 8.61 -11.47
C THR A 357 19.72 9.30 -11.64
N MET A 358 20.41 9.63 -10.56
CA MET A 358 21.77 10.21 -10.69
C MET A 358 22.75 9.22 -11.30
N LYS A 359 22.37 7.96 -11.37
CA LYS A 359 23.18 6.97 -12.09
C LYS A 359 23.03 7.09 -13.60
N SER A 360 22.06 7.86 -14.07
CA SER A 360 21.81 8.05 -15.49
C SER A 360 21.40 9.49 -15.72
N TRP A 361 22.26 10.24 -16.44
CA TRP A 361 22.00 11.65 -16.72
C TRP A 361 20.68 11.90 -17.44
N PRO A 362 20.32 11.13 -18.48
CA PRO A 362 19.05 11.41 -19.16
C PRO A 362 17.85 11.30 -18.23
N LEU A 363 17.85 10.33 -17.34
CA LEU A 363 16.75 10.17 -16.40
C LEU A 363 16.72 11.29 -15.37
N LEU A 364 17.90 11.76 -14.95
CA LEU A 364 17.96 12.88 -14.02
C LEU A 364 17.39 14.15 -14.65
N VAL A 365 17.74 14.43 -15.90
CA VAL A 365 17.21 15.60 -16.61
C VAL A 365 15.69 15.51 -16.68
N GLU A 366 15.18 14.37 -17.05
CA GLU A 366 13.74 14.18 -17.19
C GLU A 366 13.04 14.37 -15.85
N LEU A 367 13.60 13.80 -14.79
CA LEU A 367 13.02 13.93 -13.47
C LEU A 367 12.95 15.38 -13.01
N LEU A 368 14.05 16.11 -13.17
CA LEU A 368 14.09 17.49 -12.72
C LEU A 368 13.17 18.38 -13.52
N SER A 369 13.11 18.19 -14.84
CA SER A 369 12.24 19.01 -15.67
C SER A 369 10.76 18.76 -15.38
N HIS A 370 10.43 17.60 -14.86
CA HIS A 370 9.06 17.29 -14.47
C HIS A 370 8.74 17.75 -13.05
N GLU A 371 9.63 17.45 -12.10
CA GLU A 371 9.32 17.63 -10.69
C GLU A 371 9.41 19.06 -10.20
N VAL A 372 10.37 19.85 -10.72
CA VAL A 372 10.54 21.20 -10.23
C VAL A 372 9.29 22.05 -10.47
N PRO A 373 8.76 22.13 -11.69
CA PRO A 373 7.54 22.91 -11.90
C PRO A 373 6.32 22.33 -11.18
N SER A 374 6.19 21.00 -11.16
CA SER A 374 5.00 20.37 -10.59
C SER A 374 4.89 20.53 -9.10
N ARG A 375 6.02 20.76 -8.42
CA ARG A 375 6.04 20.89 -6.97
C ARG A 375 6.02 22.35 -6.51
N GLY A 376 5.87 23.29 -7.42
CA GLY A 376 5.74 24.69 -7.05
C GLY A 376 7.03 25.43 -6.84
N TYR A 377 8.16 24.84 -7.18
CA TYR A 377 9.43 25.54 -7.16
C TYR A 377 9.59 26.34 -8.43
N GLU A 378 10.15 27.53 -8.32
CA GLU A 378 10.39 28.35 -9.49
C GLU A 378 11.51 27.79 -10.35
N SER A 379 12.54 27.24 -9.70
CA SER A 379 13.67 26.69 -10.40
C SER A 379 14.45 25.78 -9.46
N VAL A 380 15.38 25.03 -10.03
CA VAL A 380 16.28 24.20 -9.23
C VAL A 380 17.15 25.08 -8.34
N LEU A 381 17.54 26.24 -8.85
CA LEU A 381 18.35 27.19 -8.06
C LEU A 381 17.56 27.67 -6.84
N ASP A 382 16.28 27.97 -7.02
CA ASP A 382 15.44 28.41 -5.91
C ASP A 382 15.35 27.33 -4.84
N LEU A 383 15.14 26.09 -5.26
CA LEU A 383 15.09 24.97 -4.33
C LEU A 383 16.40 24.86 -3.55
N SER A 384 17.54 24.89 -4.24
CA SER A 384 18.83 24.71 -3.61
C SER A 384 19.15 25.83 -2.62
N THR A 385 18.84 27.08 -3.01
CA THR A 385 19.11 28.22 -2.14
C THR A 385 18.37 28.08 -0.81
N ARG A 386 17.10 27.67 -0.87
CA ARG A 386 16.31 27.55 0.35
C ARG A 386 16.72 26.33 1.18
N LEU A 387 17.10 25.24 0.51
CA LEU A 387 17.55 24.06 1.23
C LEU A 387 18.87 24.31 1.95
N ASP A 388 19.76 25.14 1.40
CA ASP A 388 20.99 25.51 2.08
C ASP A 388 20.69 26.13 3.44
N SER A 389 19.71 27.04 3.49
CA SER A 389 19.36 27.71 4.74
C SER A 389 18.80 26.71 5.76
N LEU A 390 17.99 25.75 5.28
CA LEU A 390 17.39 24.78 6.18
C LEU A 390 18.41 23.77 6.71
N ILE A 391 19.35 23.35 5.87
CA ILE A 391 20.36 22.36 6.28
C ILE A 391 21.24 22.94 7.39
N GLN A 392 21.52 24.22 7.36
CA GLN A 392 22.36 24.85 8.41
C GLN A 392 21.71 24.82 9.78
N VAL A 393 20.37 24.66 9.83
CA VAL A 393 19.67 24.56 11.11
C VAL A 393 19.82 23.17 11.71
N PHE A 394 20.04 22.14 10.89
CA PHE A 394 20.20 20.78 11.37
C PHE A 394 21.64 20.54 11.83
N ASP A 395 21.78 20.01 13.02
CA ASP A 395 23.09 19.72 13.58
C ASP A 395 23.53 18.30 13.26
N HIS A 396 23.39 17.90 12.01
CA HIS A 396 23.91 16.63 11.52
C HIS A 396 25.04 16.91 10.57
N LYS A 397 26.17 17.27 11.15
CA LYS A 397 27.26 17.83 10.38
C LYS A 397 27.67 16.99 9.18
N ARG A 398 27.97 15.71 9.43
CA ARG A 398 28.47 14.86 8.34
C ARG A 398 27.37 14.52 7.35
N LEU A 399 26.24 14.09 7.87
CA LEU A 399 25.12 13.70 7.01
C LEU A 399 24.58 14.92 6.27
N GLY A 400 24.43 16.02 6.97
CA GLY A 400 23.95 17.26 6.35
C GLY A 400 24.85 17.73 5.23
N GLN A 401 26.17 17.64 5.42
CA GLN A 401 27.10 18.07 4.39
C GLN A 401 27.04 17.18 3.16
N GLN A 402 26.87 15.87 3.36
CA GLN A 402 26.73 14.97 2.22
C GLN A 402 25.46 15.26 1.44
N VAL A 403 24.36 15.49 2.15
CA VAL A 403 23.10 15.82 1.51
C VAL A 403 23.25 17.15 0.75
N LEU A 404 23.88 18.14 1.38
CA LEU A 404 24.07 19.43 0.76
C LEU A 404 24.88 19.33 -0.52
N LYS A 405 25.97 18.57 -0.50
CA LYS A 405 26.78 18.38 -1.70
C LYS A 405 25.96 17.80 -2.85
N ARG A 406 25.14 16.79 -2.54
CA ARG A 406 24.33 16.16 -3.57
C ARG A 406 23.25 17.08 -4.10
N LEU A 407 22.65 17.87 -3.22
CA LEU A 407 21.59 18.80 -3.66
C LEU A 407 22.15 19.98 -4.44
N LYS A 408 23.35 20.44 -4.12
CA LYS A 408 23.95 21.56 -4.84
C LYS A 408 24.22 21.24 -6.31
N ILE A 409 24.29 19.94 -6.64
CA ILE A 409 24.44 19.57 -8.04
C ILE A 409 23.32 20.13 -8.89
N TYR A 410 22.12 20.22 -8.32
CA TYR A 410 20.97 20.73 -9.07
C TYR A 410 21.10 22.19 -9.44
N THR A 411 21.89 22.97 -8.68
CA THR A 411 22.04 24.39 -9.01
C THR A 411 22.77 24.61 -10.32
N LEU A 412 23.44 23.57 -10.82
CA LEU A 412 24.15 23.67 -12.07
C LEU A 412 23.25 23.41 -13.29
N LEU A 413 22.00 23.02 -13.06
CA LEU A 413 21.12 22.60 -14.12
C LEU A 413 19.87 23.46 -14.30
N PRO A 414 19.81 24.70 -13.77
CA PRO A 414 18.57 25.46 -13.89
C PRO A 414 18.34 26.03 -15.29
N CYS A 415 19.37 26.10 -16.11
CA CYS A 415 19.26 26.79 -17.40
C CYS A 415 18.62 25.94 -18.48
N TRP A 416 18.42 24.64 -18.27
CA TRP A 416 17.84 23.85 -19.34
C TRP A 416 16.34 24.13 -19.53
N TYR A 417 15.76 24.89 -18.65
CA TYR A 417 14.36 25.28 -18.86
C TYR A 417 14.21 26.32 -19.96
N SER A 418 15.26 27.08 -20.23
CA SER A 418 15.16 28.19 -21.13
C SER A 418 16.02 28.08 -22.38
N ASP A 419 17.08 27.29 -22.34
CA ASP A 419 18.03 27.22 -23.44
C ASP A 419 18.69 25.86 -23.48
N GLU A 420 18.54 25.15 -24.62
CA GLU A 420 19.07 23.82 -24.77
C GLU A 420 20.60 23.78 -24.71
N SER A 421 21.26 24.77 -25.31
CA SER A 421 22.71 24.80 -25.28
C SER A 421 23.27 25.05 -23.88
N LYS A 422 22.60 25.89 -23.12
CA LYS A 422 22.98 26.10 -21.73
C LYS A 422 22.73 24.87 -20.88
N ALA A 423 21.70 24.09 -21.22
CA ALA A 423 21.42 22.84 -20.52
C ALA A 423 22.55 21.85 -20.70
N VAL A 424 23.11 21.76 -21.92
CA VAL A 424 24.22 20.85 -22.19
C VAL A 424 25.43 21.24 -21.36
N ASP A 425 25.77 22.52 -21.32
CA ASP A 425 26.89 22.98 -20.51
C ASP A 425 26.67 22.73 -19.03
N ALA A 426 25.44 22.94 -18.55
CA ALA A 426 25.12 22.69 -17.15
C ALA A 426 25.25 21.21 -16.81
N LEU A 427 24.81 20.33 -17.73
CA LEU A 427 24.94 18.90 -17.52
C LEU A 427 26.39 18.45 -17.42
N ARG A 428 27.26 19.05 -18.24
CA ARG A 428 28.68 18.72 -18.19
C ARG A 428 29.28 19.09 -16.85
N ARG A 429 28.93 20.26 -16.35
CA ARG A 429 29.40 20.68 -15.01
C ARG A 429 28.84 19.79 -13.91
N UNK A 430 27.74 19.53 -14.08
CA UNK A 430 27.17 18.75 -13.17
C UNK A 430 27.75 17.46 -13.08
N HIS A 431 27.93 16.98 -14.12
CA HIS A 431 28.51 15.66 -14.12
C HIS A 431 29.85 15.62 -13.39
N SER A 432 30.63 16.61 -13.62
CA SER A 432 31.94 16.71 -12.95
C SER A 432 31.76 16.79 -11.42
N LEU A 433 30.81 17.58 -10.95
CA LEU A 433 30.55 17.70 -9.53
C LEU A 433 29.96 16.42 -8.94
N VAL A 434 29.11 15.73 -9.70
CA VAL A 434 28.54 14.46 -9.23
C VAL A 434 29.68 13.44 -9.02
N LYS A 435 30.60 13.37 -9.95
CA LYS A 435 31.73 12.47 -9.82
C LYS A 435 32.58 12.80 -8.61
N SER A 436 32.73 14.08 -8.33
CA SER A 436 33.50 14.54 -7.16
C SER A 436 32.80 14.22 -5.85
N ALA A 437 31.48 14.47 -5.81
CA ALA A 437 30.69 14.28 -4.59
C ALA A 437 30.32 12.82 -4.33
N MET A 438 30.24 12.01 -5.38
CA MET A 438 29.82 10.62 -5.29
C MET A 438 30.79 9.75 -6.11
N PRO A 439 31.89 9.32 -5.51
CA PRO A 439 32.93 8.61 -6.27
C PRO A 439 32.45 7.31 -6.93
N PHE A 440 31.37 6.73 -6.41
CA PHE A 440 30.80 5.51 -7.00
C PHE A 440 29.91 5.78 -8.21
N PHE A 441 29.70 7.02 -8.54
CA PHE A 441 28.82 7.36 -9.67
C PHE A 441 29.57 7.14 -10.97
N PRO A 442 29.00 6.36 -11.93
CA PRO A 442 29.70 6.03 -13.16
C PRO A 442 29.90 7.19 -14.12
#